data_0e2cc319bb85f527140f6b96a1a1d63e
#
_entry.id   0e2cc319bb85f527140f6b96a1a1d63e
#
_cell.length_a   1.000
_cell.length_b   1.000
_cell.length_c   1.000
_cell.angle_alpha   90.00
_cell.angle_beta   90.00
_cell.angle_gamma   90.00
#
_symmetry.space_group_name_H-M   'P 1'
#
loop_
_entity.id
_entity.type
_entity.pdbx_description
1 polymer ?
#
loop_
_entity_poly.entity_id
_entity_poly.type
_entity_poly.pdbx_seq_one_letter_code
_entity_poly.pdbx_strand_id
1 'polypeptide(L)'
;MLYDTLTENPQWTSLQCLATKTMIQITPHIAIAEDELTFRFVRASGPGGQNVNKVSSAVELRFDVAHSPALPDAMKARLKQFAGSRLTEDGMLVIDAQRFRTQGMNRKDAIARLVALLHAAAIPPKHRIPTRPSRGAREARLESKRKTSLSKQARRSKISLHD
;
A
#
# COMPACT_ATOMS: atom_id res chain seq x y z
N MET A 1 -38.30 -6.78 -66.70
CA MET A 1 -36.82 -6.90 -66.58
C MET A 1 -36.31 -5.63 -65.97
N LEU A 2 -35.99 -5.64 -64.69
CA LEU A 2 -35.10 -4.65 -64.06
C LEU A 2 -34.87 -5.18 -62.60
N TYR A 3 -33.68 -5.69 -62.39
CA TYR A 3 -33.21 -6.19 -61.12
C TYR A 3 -32.61 -5.03 -60.36
N ASP A 4 -33.22 -4.61 -59.25
CA ASP A 4 -32.63 -3.68 -58.28
C ASP A 4 -31.70 -4.44 -57.35
N THR A 5 -30.46 -4.15 -57.49
CA THR A 5 -29.35 -4.56 -56.61
C THR A 5 -29.43 -3.78 -55.31
N LEU A 6 -29.90 -4.44 -54.24
CA LEU A 6 -29.78 -3.93 -52.88
C LEU A 6 -28.32 -4.00 -52.47
N THR A 7 -27.69 -2.84 -52.43
CA THR A 7 -26.38 -2.61 -51.83
C THR A 7 -26.45 -2.84 -50.32
N GLU A 8 -25.93 -3.96 -49.90
CA GLU A 8 -25.67 -4.23 -48.49
C GLU A 8 -24.65 -3.21 -47.95
N ASN A 9 -25.07 -2.43 -46.97
CA ASN A 9 -24.25 -1.46 -46.28
C ASN A 9 -23.60 -2.10 -45.07
N PRO A 10 -22.29 -2.39 -45.06
CA PRO A 10 -21.61 -3.04 -43.91
C PRO A 10 -21.15 -2.00 -42.91
N GLN A 11 -22.08 -1.30 -42.26
CA GLN A 11 -21.72 -0.35 -41.16
C GLN A 11 -22.04 -0.85 -39.75
N TRP A 12 -22.13 -2.15 -39.56
CA TRP A 12 -22.43 -2.73 -38.24
C TRP A 12 -21.21 -3.23 -37.44
N THR A 13 -19.98 -2.97 -37.91
CA THR A 13 -18.80 -3.67 -37.36
C THR A 13 -17.94 -2.85 -36.40
N SER A 14 -18.36 -1.70 -35.91
CA SER A 14 -17.51 -0.92 -34.97
C SER A 14 -18.10 -0.56 -33.62
N LEU A 15 -19.25 -1.16 -33.22
CA LEU A 15 -19.89 -0.88 -31.93
C LEU A 15 -19.84 -2.05 -30.94
N GLN A 16 -19.03 -3.06 -31.19
CA GLN A 16 -18.91 -4.20 -30.29
C GLN A 16 -17.50 -4.32 -29.77
N CYS A 17 -17.14 -3.52 -28.80
CA CYS A 17 -16.23 -3.86 -27.69
C CYS A 17 -16.10 -2.72 -26.68
N LEU A 18 -17.21 -2.17 -26.24
CA LEU A 18 -17.23 -1.57 -24.92
C LEU A 18 -17.37 -2.72 -23.91
N ALA A 19 -16.30 -3.50 -23.77
CA ALA A 19 -16.14 -4.36 -22.61
C ALA A 19 -16.33 -3.46 -21.39
N THR A 20 -17.36 -3.72 -20.63
CA THR A 20 -17.69 -2.98 -19.39
C THR A 20 -16.51 -3.19 -18.44
N LYS A 21 -15.53 -2.27 -18.55
CA LYS A 21 -14.31 -2.32 -17.74
C LYS A 21 -14.73 -2.13 -16.29
N THR A 22 -14.65 -3.20 -15.51
CA THR A 22 -14.98 -3.14 -14.09
C THR A 22 -13.99 -2.21 -13.42
N MET A 23 -14.49 -1.08 -12.87
CA MET A 23 -13.69 -0.07 -12.22
C MET A 23 -13.78 -0.22 -10.71
N ILE A 24 -12.64 -0.24 -10.05
CA ILE A 24 -12.54 -0.26 -8.60
C ILE A 24 -12.35 1.19 -8.13
N GLN A 25 -13.38 1.74 -7.50
CA GLN A 25 -13.35 3.11 -6.99
C GLN A 25 -12.49 3.19 -5.72
N ILE A 26 -11.51 4.08 -5.71
CA ILE A 26 -10.64 4.37 -4.57
C ILE A 26 -11.08 5.65 -3.87
N THR A 27 -11.24 6.73 -4.65
CA THR A 27 -11.76 8.02 -4.21
C THR A 27 -12.73 8.54 -5.28
N PRO A 28 -13.50 9.62 -5.03
CA PRO A 28 -14.39 10.18 -6.06
C PRO A 28 -13.71 10.51 -7.40
N HIS A 29 -12.38 10.73 -7.36
CA HIS A 29 -11.60 11.16 -8.53
C HIS A 29 -10.61 10.09 -9.03
N ILE A 30 -10.44 8.98 -8.32
CA ILE A 30 -9.45 7.94 -8.65
C ILE A 30 -10.14 6.59 -8.69
N ALA A 31 -10.11 5.95 -9.84
CA ALA A 31 -10.58 4.59 -10.03
C ALA A 31 -9.54 3.80 -10.83
N ILE A 32 -9.38 2.53 -10.50
CA ILE A 32 -8.45 1.61 -11.14
C ILE A 32 -9.27 0.57 -11.89
N ALA A 33 -8.83 0.21 -13.07
CA ALA A 33 -9.44 -0.85 -13.83
C ALA A 33 -9.03 -2.22 -13.25
N GLU A 34 -9.99 -3.15 -13.18
CA GLU A 34 -9.72 -4.48 -12.63
C GLU A 34 -8.69 -5.26 -13.48
N ASP A 35 -8.55 -4.96 -14.74
CA ASP A 35 -7.57 -5.55 -15.66
C ASP A 35 -6.12 -5.08 -15.39
N GLU A 36 -5.92 -3.98 -14.62
CA GLU A 36 -4.60 -3.62 -14.09
C GLU A 36 -4.13 -4.54 -12.93
N LEU A 37 -5.04 -5.39 -12.43
CA LEU A 37 -4.77 -6.29 -11.32
C LEU A 37 -4.50 -7.70 -11.81
N THR A 38 -3.36 -8.26 -11.43
CA THR A 38 -3.03 -9.66 -11.69
C THR A 38 -3.24 -10.49 -10.44
N PHE A 39 -4.00 -11.57 -10.53
CA PHE A 39 -4.25 -12.49 -9.42
C PHE A 39 -3.54 -13.82 -9.65
N ARG A 40 -2.80 -14.29 -8.65
CA ARG A 40 -2.21 -15.63 -8.61
C ARG A 40 -2.81 -16.39 -7.45
N PHE A 41 -3.22 -17.63 -7.72
CA PHE A 41 -3.75 -18.50 -6.69
C PHE A 41 -2.64 -19.43 -6.22
N VAL A 42 -2.30 -19.30 -4.93
CA VAL A 42 -1.21 -20.06 -4.31
C VAL A 42 -1.74 -20.93 -3.16
N ARG A 43 -0.98 -21.93 -2.76
CA ARG A 43 -1.32 -22.72 -1.59
C ARG A 43 -1.16 -21.86 -0.35
N ALA A 44 -2.15 -21.90 0.54
CA ALA A 44 -2.04 -21.21 1.81
C ALA A 44 -0.95 -21.85 2.67
N SER A 45 -0.07 -21.03 3.26
CA SER A 45 0.93 -21.46 4.24
C SER A 45 0.38 -21.27 5.65
N GLY A 46 0.49 -22.27 6.52
CA GLY A 46 0.07 -22.16 7.91
C GLY A 46 -0.16 -23.51 8.59
N PRO A 47 -0.28 -23.51 9.94
CA PRO A 47 -0.65 -24.71 10.69
C PRO A 47 -2.11 -25.05 10.36
N GLY A 48 -2.31 -26.01 9.45
CA GLY A 48 -3.64 -26.44 9.03
C GLY A 48 -3.65 -27.92 8.65
N GLY A 49 -4.82 -28.55 8.71
CA GLY A 49 -5.03 -29.94 8.32
C GLY A 49 -4.85 -30.16 6.81
N GLN A 50 -5.07 -31.41 6.35
CA GLN A 50 -4.82 -31.84 4.96
C GLN A 50 -5.44 -30.97 3.86
N ASN A 51 -6.53 -30.23 4.14
CA ASN A 51 -7.18 -29.34 3.18
C ASN A 51 -6.34 -28.11 2.83
N VAL A 52 -5.56 -27.56 3.78
CA VAL A 52 -4.72 -26.36 3.55
C VAL A 52 -3.63 -26.67 2.53
N ASN A 53 -3.10 -27.89 2.56
CA ASN A 53 -2.03 -28.32 1.67
C ASN A 53 -2.50 -28.75 0.26
N LYS A 54 -3.80 -29.02 0.10
CA LYS A 54 -4.36 -29.54 -1.17
C LYS A 54 -5.06 -28.47 -2.00
N VAL A 55 -5.55 -27.37 -1.37
CA VAL A 55 -6.36 -26.35 -2.04
C VAL A 55 -5.58 -25.03 -2.12
N SER A 56 -5.41 -24.50 -3.34
CA SER A 56 -4.80 -23.18 -3.59
C SER A 56 -5.80 -22.07 -3.26
N SER A 57 -6.12 -21.88 -1.98
CA SER A 57 -7.11 -20.90 -1.52
C SER A 57 -6.54 -19.51 -1.27
N ALA A 58 -5.22 -19.38 -1.10
CA ALA A 58 -4.56 -18.09 -0.95
C ALA A 58 -4.48 -17.35 -2.29
N VAL A 59 -4.56 -16.02 -2.22
CA VAL A 59 -4.54 -15.12 -3.37
C VAL A 59 -3.39 -14.13 -3.20
N GLU A 60 -2.50 -14.10 -4.17
CA GLU A 60 -1.50 -13.07 -4.34
C GLU A 60 -2.00 -12.08 -5.41
N LEU A 61 -2.26 -10.85 -5.01
CA LEU A 61 -2.64 -9.76 -5.89
C LEU A 61 -1.39 -8.96 -6.23
N ARG A 62 -1.16 -8.71 -7.51
CA ARG A 62 -0.10 -7.85 -8.04
C ARG A 62 -0.70 -6.67 -8.77
N PHE A 63 -0.20 -5.47 -8.49
CA PHE A 63 -0.60 -4.23 -9.11
C PHE A 63 0.62 -3.40 -9.49
N ASP A 64 0.72 -3.00 -10.75
CA ASP A 64 1.81 -2.16 -11.25
C ASP A 64 1.55 -0.69 -10.92
N VAL A 65 2.16 -0.23 -9.82
CA VAL A 65 2.06 1.16 -9.36
C VAL A 65 2.86 2.10 -10.25
N ALA A 66 4.00 1.64 -10.78
CA ALA A 66 4.90 2.48 -11.56
C ALA A 66 4.24 2.94 -12.85
N HIS A 67 3.60 2.04 -13.58
CA HIS A 67 3.04 2.30 -14.90
C HIS A 67 1.53 2.59 -14.89
N SER A 68 0.85 2.51 -13.73
CA SER A 68 -0.59 2.81 -13.68
C SER A 68 -0.87 4.28 -14.02
N PRO A 69 -1.71 4.55 -15.04
CA PRO A 69 -2.11 5.89 -15.44
C PRO A 69 -3.11 6.53 -14.47
N ALA A 70 -3.79 5.71 -13.66
CA ALA A 70 -4.80 6.17 -12.71
C ALA A 70 -4.20 6.88 -11.49
N LEU A 71 -2.89 6.69 -11.21
CA LEU A 71 -2.23 7.18 -10.02
C LEU A 71 -1.36 8.41 -10.30
N PRO A 72 -1.62 9.58 -9.68
CA PRO A 72 -0.73 10.74 -9.74
C PRO A 72 0.64 10.44 -9.09
N ASP A 73 1.73 11.05 -9.58
CA ASP A 73 3.09 10.80 -9.09
C ASP A 73 3.27 11.12 -7.60
N ALA A 74 2.63 12.18 -7.11
CA ALA A 74 2.61 12.52 -5.69
C ALA A 74 1.97 11.40 -4.83
N MET A 75 0.98 10.68 -5.36
CA MET A 75 0.37 9.54 -4.69
C MET A 75 1.28 8.30 -4.75
N LYS A 76 1.94 8.05 -5.91
CA LYS A 76 2.92 6.96 -6.06
C LYS A 76 4.06 7.12 -5.04
N ALA A 77 4.57 8.34 -4.85
CA ALA A 77 5.62 8.62 -3.87
C ALA A 77 5.16 8.34 -2.42
N ARG A 78 3.93 8.72 -2.05
CA ARG A 78 3.37 8.40 -0.73
C ARG A 78 3.11 6.91 -0.55
N LEU A 79 2.62 6.25 -1.59
CA LEU A 79 2.36 4.82 -1.55
C LEU A 79 3.62 4.00 -1.23
N LYS A 80 4.80 4.41 -1.74
CA LYS A 80 6.09 3.79 -1.38
C LYS A 80 6.33 3.78 0.14
N GLN A 81 5.92 4.83 0.84
CA GLN A 81 6.08 4.92 2.30
C GLN A 81 5.09 4.01 3.05
N PHE A 82 3.84 3.93 2.57
CA PHE A 82 2.80 3.11 3.21
C PHE A 82 2.89 1.62 2.88
N ALA A 83 3.30 1.29 1.67
CA ALA A 83 3.41 -0.09 1.24
C ALA A 83 4.57 -0.85 1.91
N GLY A 84 5.66 -0.16 2.25
CA GLY A 84 6.85 -0.78 2.85
C GLY A 84 7.38 -1.93 1.98
N SER A 85 7.63 -3.08 2.59
CA SER A 85 8.15 -4.28 1.93
C SER A 85 7.21 -4.92 0.89
N ARG A 86 5.94 -4.49 0.82
CA ARG A 86 4.98 -4.98 -0.19
C ARG A 86 5.20 -4.39 -1.58
N LEU A 87 5.93 -3.30 -1.68
CA LEU A 87 6.30 -2.70 -2.94
C LEU A 87 7.71 -3.17 -3.32
N THR A 88 7.83 -3.82 -4.48
CA THR A 88 9.12 -4.25 -5.02
C THR A 88 9.89 -3.06 -5.57
N GLU A 89 11.19 -3.22 -5.82
CA GLU A 89 12.04 -2.20 -6.44
C GLU A 89 11.54 -1.81 -7.83
N ASP A 90 10.96 -2.76 -8.56
CA ASP A 90 10.36 -2.54 -9.89
C ASP A 90 9.04 -1.72 -9.85
N GLY A 91 8.55 -1.38 -8.65
CA GLY A 91 7.30 -0.63 -8.50
C GLY A 91 6.04 -1.49 -8.54
N MET A 92 6.18 -2.82 -8.39
CA MET A 92 5.05 -3.75 -8.31
C MET A 92 4.59 -3.89 -6.85
N LEU A 93 3.33 -3.60 -6.57
CA LEU A 93 2.71 -3.82 -5.27
C LEU A 93 2.16 -5.25 -5.18
N VAL A 94 2.62 -6.01 -4.18
CA VAL A 94 2.22 -7.40 -3.94
C VAL A 94 1.44 -7.48 -2.63
N ILE A 95 0.24 -8.06 -2.68
CA ILE A 95 -0.64 -8.24 -1.52
C ILE A 95 -1.08 -9.68 -1.42
N ASP A 96 -0.71 -10.35 -0.32
CA ASP A 96 -1.12 -11.70 -0.01
C ASP A 96 -2.37 -11.73 0.84
N ALA A 97 -3.38 -12.51 0.43
CA ALA A 97 -4.61 -12.73 1.16
C ALA A 97 -4.88 -14.23 1.32
N GLN A 98 -4.81 -14.70 2.57
CA GLN A 98 -5.04 -16.10 2.93
C GLN A 98 -5.93 -16.27 4.17
N ARG A 99 -6.62 -15.18 4.55
CA ARG A 99 -7.41 -15.14 5.79
C ARG A 99 -8.65 -16.02 5.76
N PHE A 100 -9.24 -16.17 4.59
CA PHE A 100 -10.51 -16.86 4.41
C PHE A 100 -10.32 -18.25 3.80
N ARG A 101 -11.32 -19.11 3.99
CA ARG A 101 -11.33 -20.49 3.49
C ARG A 101 -11.45 -20.60 1.96
N THR A 102 -12.07 -19.63 1.31
CA THR A 102 -12.38 -19.68 -0.12
C THR A 102 -11.58 -18.64 -0.91
N GLN A 103 -11.19 -19.00 -2.14
CA GLN A 103 -10.49 -18.10 -3.08
C GLN A 103 -11.26 -16.80 -3.32
N GLY A 104 -12.58 -16.88 -3.52
CA GLY A 104 -13.41 -15.71 -3.80
C GLY A 104 -13.41 -14.70 -2.65
N MET A 105 -13.42 -15.17 -1.40
CA MET A 105 -13.31 -14.28 -0.24
C MET A 105 -11.91 -13.71 -0.07
N ASN A 106 -10.86 -14.50 -0.33
CA ASN A 106 -9.48 -14.00 -0.29
C ASN A 106 -9.22 -12.97 -1.40
N ARG A 107 -9.80 -13.15 -2.60
CA ARG A 107 -9.75 -12.13 -3.67
C ARG A 107 -10.38 -10.81 -3.23
N LYS A 108 -11.57 -10.86 -2.63
CA LYS A 108 -12.24 -9.67 -2.09
C LYS A 108 -11.41 -9.00 -0.98
N ASP A 109 -10.80 -9.78 -0.10
CA ASP A 109 -9.91 -9.28 0.96
C ASP A 109 -8.65 -8.60 0.38
N ALA A 110 -8.04 -9.19 -0.64
CA ALA A 110 -6.89 -8.60 -1.34
C ALA A 110 -7.24 -7.24 -1.97
N ILE A 111 -8.39 -7.17 -2.67
CA ILE A 111 -8.89 -5.92 -3.25
C ILE A 111 -9.19 -4.89 -2.15
N ALA A 112 -9.83 -5.28 -1.05
CA ALA A 112 -10.13 -4.37 0.06
C ALA A 112 -8.85 -3.79 0.70
N ARG A 113 -7.80 -4.62 0.85
CA ARG A 113 -6.49 -4.17 1.34
C ARG A 113 -5.81 -3.22 0.35
N LEU A 114 -5.88 -3.49 -0.95
CA LEU A 114 -5.38 -2.59 -1.98
C LEU A 114 -6.07 -1.23 -1.91
N VAL A 115 -7.41 -1.22 -1.87
CA VAL A 115 -8.22 0.01 -1.76
C VAL A 115 -7.85 0.79 -0.51
N ALA A 116 -7.70 0.14 0.64
CA ALA A 116 -7.31 0.80 1.89
C ALA A 116 -5.92 1.46 1.81
N LEU A 117 -4.93 0.78 1.21
CA LEU A 117 -3.58 1.33 1.00
C LEU A 117 -3.60 2.53 0.06
N LEU A 118 -4.32 2.43 -1.06
CA LEU A 118 -4.43 3.50 -2.04
C LEU A 118 -5.20 4.70 -1.46
N HIS A 119 -6.27 4.45 -0.70
CA HIS A 119 -7.01 5.51 -0.02
C HIS A 119 -6.13 6.25 1.00
N ALA A 120 -5.33 5.53 1.79
CA ALA A 120 -4.37 6.16 2.72
C ALA A 120 -3.33 7.01 1.97
N ALA A 121 -2.84 6.54 0.81
CA ALA A 121 -1.88 7.28 -0.01
C ALA A 121 -2.52 8.48 -0.75
N ALA A 122 -3.82 8.47 -1.01
CA ALA A 122 -4.54 9.57 -1.65
C ALA A 122 -4.58 10.82 -0.76
N ILE A 123 -4.64 10.64 0.56
CA ILE A 123 -4.74 11.75 1.52
C ILE A 123 -3.34 12.32 1.76
N PRO A 124 -3.08 13.62 1.43
CA PRO A 124 -1.80 14.24 1.73
C PRO A 124 -1.61 14.39 3.24
N PRO A 125 -0.42 14.10 3.79
CA PRO A 125 -0.17 14.29 5.20
C PRO A 125 -0.24 15.77 5.59
N LYS A 126 -0.80 16.05 6.78
CA LYS A 126 -0.83 17.40 7.31
C LYS A 126 0.59 17.92 7.51
N HIS A 127 0.87 19.14 7.04
CA HIS A 127 2.16 19.79 7.23
C HIS A 127 2.47 19.93 8.74
N ARG A 128 3.62 19.41 9.17
CA ARG A 128 4.08 19.52 10.54
C ARG A 128 4.95 20.75 10.70
N ILE A 129 4.50 21.70 11.52
CA ILE A 129 5.29 22.87 11.89
C ILE A 129 6.35 22.42 12.90
N PRO A 130 7.67 22.62 12.65
CA PRO A 130 8.71 22.23 13.59
C PRO A 130 8.58 23.05 14.87
N THR A 131 8.46 22.37 16.01
CA THR A 131 8.38 23.02 17.32
C THR A 131 9.77 23.14 17.94
N ARG A 132 10.02 24.27 18.64
CA ARG A 132 11.25 24.45 19.42
C ARG A 132 10.95 24.18 20.89
N PRO A 133 11.93 23.57 21.62
CA PRO A 133 11.78 23.40 23.06
C PRO A 133 11.55 24.74 23.77
N SER A 134 10.62 24.77 24.73
CA SER A 134 10.34 25.98 25.52
C SER A 134 11.58 26.39 26.35
N ARG A 135 11.62 27.64 26.83
CA ARG A 135 12.69 28.15 27.67
C ARG A 135 12.84 27.26 28.92
N GLY A 136 11.72 26.98 29.62
CA GLY A 136 11.75 26.13 30.81
C GLY A 136 12.26 24.71 30.56
N ALA A 137 11.92 24.10 29.39
CA ALA A 137 12.46 22.79 29.05
C ALA A 137 13.98 22.81 28.83
N ARG A 138 14.53 23.91 28.28
CA ARG A 138 15.99 24.08 28.13
C ARG A 138 16.66 24.27 29.49
N GLU A 139 16.10 25.08 30.37
CA GLU A 139 16.61 25.32 31.72
C GLU A 139 16.58 24.03 32.54
N ALA A 140 15.46 23.30 32.56
CA ALA A 140 15.36 22.00 33.24
C ALA A 140 16.37 20.98 32.72
N ARG A 141 16.61 20.92 31.39
CA ARG A 141 17.65 20.06 30.82
C ARG A 141 19.06 20.43 31.28
N LEU A 142 19.36 21.73 31.36
CA LEU A 142 20.67 22.21 31.82
C LEU A 142 20.88 21.91 33.29
N GLU A 143 19.85 22.11 34.13
CA GLU A 143 19.90 21.80 35.55
C GLU A 143 20.11 20.28 35.81
N SER A 144 19.38 19.44 35.08
CA SER A 144 19.57 17.98 35.14
C SER A 144 20.99 17.58 34.75
N LYS A 145 21.56 18.18 33.70
CA LYS A 145 22.96 17.95 33.33
C LYS A 145 23.95 18.39 34.41
N ARG A 146 23.71 19.56 35.04
CA ARG A 146 24.57 20.03 36.17
C ARG A 146 24.52 19.07 37.33
N LYS A 147 23.33 18.62 37.78
CA LYS A 147 23.18 17.62 38.83
C LYS A 147 23.91 16.33 38.52
N THR A 148 23.79 15.83 37.31
CA THR A 148 24.48 14.62 36.86
C THR A 148 26.02 14.81 36.86
N SER A 149 26.49 15.97 36.41
CA SER A 149 27.93 16.31 36.40
C SER A 149 28.50 16.32 37.85
N LEU A 150 27.83 17.02 38.78
CA LEU A 150 28.25 17.05 40.18
C LEU A 150 28.29 15.66 40.80
N SER A 151 27.30 14.82 40.55
CA SER A 151 27.30 13.44 41.02
C SER A 151 28.46 12.61 40.46
N LYS A 152 28.83 12.81 39.19
CA LYS A 152 29.99 12.15 38.57
C LYS A 152 31.31 12.65 39.18
N GLN A 153 31.43 13.96 39.42
CA GLN A 153 32.63 14.54 40.05
C GLN A 153 32.82 14.01 41.48
N ALA A 154 31.75 13.97 42.27
CA ALA A 154 31.79 13.44 43.64
C ALA A 154 32.21 11.95 43.71
N ARG A 155 31.78 11.15 42.72
CA ARG A 155 32.23 9.74 42.60
C ARG A 155 33.71 9.63 42.24
N ARG A 156 34.20 10.51 41.37
CA ARG A 156 35.60 10.52 40.90
C ARG A 156 36.56 10.95 42.03
N SER A 157 36.19 11.96 42.85
CA SER A 157 37.02 12.41 43.96
C SER A 157 37.14 11.35 45.10
N LYS A 158 36.13 10.49 45.28
CA LYS A 158 36.20 9.39 46.27
C LYS A 158 37.17 8.27 45.87
N ILE A 159 37.37 8.07 44.54
CA ILE A 159 38.28 7.02 44.04
C ILE A 159 39.75 7.43 44.21
N SER A 160 40.08 8.73 44.11
CA SER A 160 41.45 9.25 44.24
C SER A 160 41.94 9.35 45.69
N LEU A 161 41.14 9.03 46.69
CA LEU A 161 41.50 9.03 48.13
C LEU A 161 41.90 7.64 48.65
N HIS A 162 41.94 6.61 47.81
CA HIS A 162 42.22 5.22 48.15
C HIS A 162 43.46 4.63 47.43
N ASP A 163 44.28 5.48 46.74
CA ASP A 163 45.57 5.09 46.14
C ASP A 163 46.72 5.54 47.03
#